data_e802339728277d6064fe4758c12053af
#
_entry.id   e802339728277d6064fe4758c12053af
#
_cell.length_a   1.000
_cell.length_b   1.000
_cell.length_c   1.000
_cell.angle_alpha   90.00
_cell.angle_beta   90.00
_cell.angle_gamma   90.00
#
_symmetry.space_group_name_H-M   'P 1'
#
loop_
_entity.id
_entity.type
_entity.pdbx_description
1 polymer ?
#
loop_
_entity_poly.entity_id
_entity_poly.type
_entity_poly.pdbx_seq_one_letter_code
_entity_poly.pdbx_strand_id
1 'polypeptide(L)'
;MRLLLVFFGVLLFGPNFVQAQKFGYIDSEYILSKMPQYAKAQGEVDQLSAAWQKEIEEMQRKVDALYGSYQAEQVLLTEEMKQERIGEIRKKETELKDYQKKVFGFGGLFFLKKQELIKPLQDKVFDAVEKVAKANRLAIIFDKAGELVMMYTDPRHDYTDFVLEELGLGDPNDKIKP
;
A
#
# COMPACT_ATOMS: atom_id res chain seq x y z
N MET A 1 -51.20 -44.29 -20.36
CA MET A 1 -50.61 -43.09 -21.03
C MET A 1 -50.66 -41.83 -20.15
N ARG A 2 -51.69 -41.57 -19.38
CA ARG A 2 -51.78 -40.39 -18.47
C ARG A 2 -50.84 -40.47 -17.25
N LEU A 3 -50.56 -41.63 -16.71
CA LEU A 3 -49.67 -41.81 -15.56
C LEU A 3 -48.17 -41.59 -15.93
N LEU A 4 -47.79 -41.94 -17.14
CA LEU A 4 -46.42 -41.74 -17.66
C LEU A 4 -46.09 -40.27 -17.90
N LEU A 5 -47.04 -39.44 -18.27
CA LEU A 5 -46.87 -37.99 -18.44
C LEU A 5 -46.67 -37.26 -17.11
N VAL A 6 -47.29 -37.72 -16.02
CA VAL A 6 -47.10 -37.15 -14.68
C VAL A 6 -45.70 -37.50 -14.13
N PHE A 7 -45.22 -38.71 -14.41
CA PHE A 7 -43.86 -39.12 -13.97
C PHE A 7 -42.74 -38.36 -14.73
N PHE A 8 -42.96 -38.02 -15.99
CA PHE A 8 -42.03 -37.22 -16.80
C PHE A 8 -41.99 -35.75 -16.37
N GLY A 9 -43.12 -35.19 -15.90
CA GLY A 9 -43.22 -33.82 -15.39
C GLY A 9 -42.47 -33.60 -14.08
N VAL A 10 -42.38 -34.61 -13.19
CA VAL A 10 -41.66 -34.53 -11.91
C VAL A 10 -40.12 -34.62 -12.09
N LEU A 11 -39.66 -35.24 -13.17
CA LEU A 11 -38.22 -35.31 -13.50
C LEU A 11 -37.62 -33.98 -14.00
N LEU A 12 -38.47 -33.08 -14.52
CA LEU A 12 -38.02 -31.77 -15.01
C LEU A 12 -37.91 -30.68 -13.92
N PHE A 13 -38.51 -30.94 -12.74
CA PHE A 13 -38.41 -30.09 -11.55
C PHE A 13 -37.42 -30.66 -10.49
N GLY A 14 -36.33 -31.25 -10.94
CA GLY A 14 -35.26 -31.62 -10.03
C GLY A 14 -34.77 -30.37 -9.26
N PRO A 15 -34.42 -30.50 -7.96
CA PRO A 15 -33.92 -29.37 -7.18
C PRO A 15 -32.66 -28.85 -7.85
N ASN A 16 -32.76 -27.71 -8.53
CA ASN A 16 -31.61 -26.96 -8.92
C ASN A 16 -30.95 -26.47 -7.64
N PHE A 17 -29.88 -27.14 -7.20
CA PHE A 17 -29.00 -26.65 -6.13
C PHE A 17 -28.32 -25.39 -6.68
N VAL A 18 -28.98 -24.26 -6.55
CA VAL A 18 -28.35 -22.97 -6.75
C VAL A 18 -27.33 -22.83 -5.62
N GLN A 19 -26.06 -23.10 -5.92
CA GLN A 19 -24.99 -22.78 -5.00
C GLN A 19 -24.94 -21.25 -4.90
N ALA A 20 -25.42 -20.71 -3.79
CA ALA A 20 -25.24 -19.30 -3.48
C ALA A 20 -23.74 -18.99 -3.45
N GLN A 21 -23.31 -18.03 -4.26
CA GLN A 21 -21.94 -17.55 -4.23
C GLN A 21 -21.68 -16.91 -2.87
N LYS A 22 -20.73 -17.48 -2.14
CA LYS A 22 -20.32 -16.92 -0.86
C LYS A 22 -19.31 -15.80 -1.10
N PHE A 23 -19.44 -14.73 -0.37
CA PHE A 23 -18.48 -13.62 -0.34
C PHE A 23 -18.06 -13.34 1.08
N GLY A 24 -16.90 -12.70 1.24
CA GLY A 24 -16.39 -12.28 2.52
C GLY A 24 -15.64 -10.95 2.38
N TYR A 25 -15.16 -10.45 3.50
CA TYR A 25 -14.24 -9.32 3.53
C TYR A 25 -13.13 -9.56 4.55
N ILE A 26 -12.07 -8.81 4.40
CA ILE A 26 -10.92 -8.77 5.32
C ILE A 26 -10.54 -7.31 5.56
N ASP A 27 -9.69 -7.08 6.55
CA ASP A 27 -8.98 -5.83 6.81
C ASP A 27 -7.47 -6.07 6.62
N SER A 28 -6.97 -5.80 5.41
CA SER A 28 -5.57 -6.06 5.08
C SER A 28 -4.60 -5.17 5.86
N GLU A 29 -4.99 -3.93 6.21
CA GLU A 29 -4.18 -3.01 7.01
C GLU A 29 -4.04 -3.55 8.44
N TYR A 30 -5.14 -4.01 9.02
CA TYR A 30 -5.12 -4.65 10.35
C TYR A 30 -4.23 -5.90 10.34
N ILE A 31 -4.36 -6.78 9.33
CA ILE A 31 -3.53 -7.98 9.20
C ILE A 31 -2.05 -7.62 9.12
N LEU A 32 -1.69 -6.67 8.24
CA LEU A 32 -0.31 -6.19 8.10
C LEU A 32 0.21 -5.61 9.42
N SER A 33 -0.61 -4.86 10.16
CA SER A 33 -0.22 -4.27 11.46
C SER A 33 0.13 -5.31 12.51
N LYS A 34 -0.40 -6.54 12.39
CA LYS A 34 -0.07 -7.67 13.29
C LYS A 34 1.22 -8.39 12.90
N MET A 35 1.79 -8.11 11.73
CA MET A 35 3.04 -8.71 11.27
C MET A 35 4.25 -7.95 11.85
N PRO A 36 5.12 -8.56 12.69
CA PRO A 36 6.31 -7.88 13.22
C PRO A 36 7.25 -7.39 12.12
N GLN A 37 7.31 -8.12 11.00
CA GLN A 37 8.11 -7.77 9.84
C GLN A 37 7.61 -6.49 9.16
N TYR A 38 6.29 -6.23 9.18
CA TYR A 38 5.70 -5.02 8.62
C TYR A 38 6.10 -3.78 9.42
N ALA A 39 6.01 -3.86 10.75
CA ALA A 39 6.45 -2.77 11.62
C ALA A 39 7.93 -2.43 11.41
N LYS A 40 8.79 -3.47 11.26
CA LYS A 40 10.22 -3.29 10.96
C LYS A 40 10.43 -2.64 9.58
N ALA A 41 9.77 -3.14 8.54
CA ALA A 41 9.86 -2.61 7.19
C ALA A 41 9.37 -1.16 7.10
N GLN A 42 8.26 -0.84 7.77
CA GLN A 42 7.75 0.53 7.86
C GLN A 42 8.75 1.45 8.55
N GLY A 43 9.32 1.02 9.69
CA GLY A 43 10.34 1.79 10.39
C GLY A 43 11.60 2.04 9.56
N GLU A 44 12.01 1.09 8.71
CA GLU A 44 13.13 1.28 7.79
C GLU A 44 12.81 2.29 6.70
N VAL A 45 11.61 2.23 6.11
CA VAL A 45 11.12 3.21 5.12
C VAL A 45 11.08 4.61 5.73
N ASP A 46 10.58 4.75 6.96
CA ASP A 46 10.47 6.03 7.65
C ASP A 46 11.84 6.63 7.96
N GLN A 47 12.81 5.80 8.39
CA GLN A 47 14.20 6.24 8.63
C GLN A 47 14.88 6.72 7.34
N LEU A 48 14.72 5.99 6.23
CA LEU A 48 15.25 6.40 4.94
C LEU A 48 14.60 7.70 4.45
N SER A 49 13.28 7.82 4.60
CA SER A 49 12.54 9.03 4.24
C SER A 49 13.05 10.24 5.03
N ALA A 50 13.24 10.09 6.35
CA ALA A 50 13.77 11.16 7.20
C ALA A 50 15.22 11.54 6.82
N ALA A 51 16.07 10.57 6.46
CA ALA A 51 17.42 10.83 6.01
C ALA A 51 17.44 11.63 4.70
N TRP A 52 16.64 11.25 3.72
CA TRP A 52 16.52 11.98 2.46
C TRP A 52 15.93 13.37 2.63
N GLN A 53 14.93 13.51 3.50
CA GLN A 53 14.35 14.82 3.82
C GLN A 53 15.42 15.76 4.41
N LYS A 54 16.23 15.27 5.33
CA LYS A 54 17.34 16.03 5.92
C LYS A 54 18.37 16.46 4.86
N GLU A 55 18.71 15.58 3.93
CA GLU A 55 19.64 15.90 2.84
C GLU A 55 19.07 16.99 1.92
N ILE A 56 17.78 16.91 1.58
CA ILE A 56 17.09 17.96 0.80
C ILE A 56 17.13 19.32 1.56
N GLU A 57 16.88 19.31 2.86
CA GLU A 57 16.93 20.52 3.69
C GLU A 57 18.35 21.10 3.73
N GLU A 58 19.39 20.27 3.77
CA GLU A 58 20.78 20.71 3.71
C GLU A 58 21.13 21.32 2.34
N MET A 59 20.63 20.73 1.25
CA MET A 59 20.79 21.29 -0.09
C MET A 59 20.05 22.62 -0.23
N GLN A 60 18.83 22.75 0.30
CA GLN A 60 18.07 23.99 0.32
C GLN A 60 18.82 25.09 1.08
N ARG A 61 19.32 24.79 2.28
CA ARG A 61 20.11 25.75 3.07
C ARG A 61 21.34 26.25 2.31
N LYS A 62 21.99 25.42 1.50
CA LYS A 62 23.13 25.83 0.67
C LYS A 62 22.68 26.81 -0.43
N VAL A 63 21.55 26.56 -1.07
CA VAL A 63 20.96 27.48 -2.06
C VAL A 63 20.62 28.82 -1.40
N ASP A 64 19.95 28.79 -0.24
CA ASP A 64 19.57 30.01 0.49
C ASP A 64 20.80 30.83 0.92
N ALA A 65 21.87 30.17 1.37
CA ALA A 65 23.12 30.81 1.73
C ALA A 65 23.79 31.51 0.52
N LEU A 66 23.81 30.86 -0.65
CA LEU A 66 24.35 31.46 -1.88
C LEU A 66 23.52 32.68 -2.30
N TYR A 67 22.19 32.60 -2.20
CA TYR A 67 21.33 33.74 -2.43
C TYR A 67 21.59 34.88 -1.46
N GLY A 68 21.70 34.62 -0.18
CA GLY A 68 21.99 35.61 0.85
C GLY A 68 23.33 36.31 0.61
N SER A 69 24.39 35.55 0.27
CA SER A 69 25.70 36.14 -0.08
C SER A 69 25.62 36.99 -1.34
N TYR A 70 24.94 36.51 -2.38
CA TYR A 70 24.75 37.28 -3.61
C TYR A 70 24.03 38.60 -3.34
N GLN A 71 22.94 38.60 -2.56
CA GLN A 71 22.21 39.81 -2.21
C GLN A 71 23.06 40.82 -1.43
N ALA A 72 23.90 40.36 -0.53
CA ALA A 72 24.79 41.22 0.25
C ALA A 72 25.91 41.87 -0.59
N GLU A 73 26.42 41.11 -1.57
CA GLU A 73 27.60 41.52 -2.35
C GLU A 73 27.27 42.17 -3.73
N GLN A 74 26.03 42.02 -4.23
CA GLN A 74 25.67 42.35 -5.60
C GLN A 74 26.02 43.77 -6.04
N VAL A 75 26.04 44.74 -5.11
CA VAL A 75 26.39 46.16 -5.40
C VAL A 75 27.88 46.34 -5.61
N LEU A 76 28.71 45.41 -5.18
CA LEU A 76 30.18 45.43 -5.29
C LEU A 76 30.67 44.58 -6.48
N LEU A 77 29.81 43.77 -7.08
CA LEU A 77 30.17 42.84 -8.15
C LEU A 77 30.08 43.50 -9.53
N THR A 78 31.02 43.16 -10.41
CA THR A 78 30.89 43.45 -11.85
C THR A 78 29.77 42.65 -12.47
N GLU A 79 29.27 42.99 -13.63
CA GLU A 79 28.20 42.26 -14.32
C GLU A 79 28.62 40.81 -14.63
N GLU A 80 29.88 40.58 -14.98
CA GLU A 80 30.42 39.28 -15.23
C GLU A 80 30.40 38.41 -13.96
N MET A 81 30.82 38.92 -12.81
CA MET A 81 30.76 38.25 -11.50
C MET A 81 29.32 37.99 -11.07
N LYS A 82 28.38 38.91 -11.34
CA LYS A 82 26.95 38.65 -11.05
C LYS A 82 26.42 37.48 -11.85
N GLN A 83 26.74 37.38 -13.14
CA GLN A 83 26.32 36.28 -13.99
C GLN A 83 26.90 34.94 -13.51
N GLU A 84 28.17 34.91 -13.08
CA GLU A 84 28.80 33.74 -12.51
C GLU A 84 28.06 33.27 -11.24
N ARG A 85 27.79 34.18 -10.28
CA ARG A 85 27.07 33.87 -9.04
C ARG A 85 25.65 33.37 -9.31
N ILE A 86 24.92 34.01 -10.21
CA ILE A 86 23.58 33.57 -10.62
C ILE A 86 23.64 32.20 -11.28
N GLY A 87 24.65 31.93 -12.08
CA GLY A 87 24.89 30.63 -12.70
C GLY A 87 25.13 29.52 -11.66
N GLU A 88 25.94 29.82 -10.62
CA GLU A 88 26.18 28.90 -9.50
C GLU A 88 24.89 28.57 -8.71
N ILE A 89 24.11 29.62 -8.38
CA ILE A 89 22.83 29.49 -7.69
C ILE A 89 21.89 28.59 -8.50
N ARG A 90 21.68 28.89 -9.79
CA ARG A 90 20.82 28.10 -10.69
C ARG A 90 21.25 26.64 -10.78
N LYS A 91 22.56 26.39 -10.80
CA LYS A 91 23.10 25.04 -10.80
C LYS A 91 22.69 24.29 -9.53
N LYS A 92 22.84 24.94 -8.36
CA LYS A 92 22.47 24.33 -7.08
C LYS A 92 20.97 24.13 -6.92
N GLU A 93 20.15 25.04 -7.41
CA GLU A 93 18.71 24.87 -7.48
C GLU A 93 18.31 23.68 -8.37
N THR A 94 18.98 23.51 -9.49
CA THR A 94 18.73 22.40 -10.40
C THR A 94 19.12 21.09 -9.74
N GLU A 95 20.30 21.00 -9.11
CA GLU A 95 20.74 19.83 -8.36
C GLU A 95 19.75 19.45 -7.25
N LEU A 96 19.22 20.43 -6.52
CA LEU A 96 18.19 20.22 -5.50
C LEU A 96 16.89 19.64 -6.09
N LYS A 97 16.38 20.25 -7.15
CA LYS A 97 15.16 19.80 -7.83
C LYS A 97 15.30 18.38 -8.39
N ASP A 98 16.44 18.11 -9.01
CA ASP A 98 16.74 16.78 -9.55
C ASP A 98 16.83 15.73 -8.44
N TYR A 99 17.44 16.08 -7.31
CA TYR A 99 17.52 15.18 -6.16
C TYR A 99 16.13 14.93 -5.54
N GLN A 100 15.33 15.97 -5.34
CA GLN A 100 13.93 15.84 -4.87
C GLN A 100 13.13 14.92 -5.78
N LYS A 101 13.22 15.12 -7.10
CA LYS A 101 12.56 14.28 -8.10
C LYS A 101 13.07 12.84 -8.07
N LYS A 102 14.39 12.65 -7.95
CA LYS A 102 15.00 11.31 -7.85
C LYS A 102 14.51 10.54 -6.64
N VAL A 103 14.34 11.21 -5.50
CA VAL A 103 13.95 10.57 -4.25
C VAL A 103 12.43 10.40 -4.14
N PHE A 104 11.69 11.52 -4.25
CA PHE A 104 10.25 11.55 -3.99
C PHE A 104 9.38 11.70 -5.25
N GLY A 105 9.99 11.78 -6.43
CA GLY A 105 9.22 11.84 -7.68
C GLY A 105 8.53 10.52 -8.01
N PHE A 106 7.74 10.54 -9.07
CA PHE A 106 7.07 9.33 -9.56
C PHE A 106 8.08 8.23 -9.88
N GLY A 107 7.93 7.06 -9.23
CA GLY A 107 8.89 5.95 -9.34
C GLY A 107 10.27 6.23 -8.70
N GLY A 108 10.37 7.24 -7.82
CA GLY A 108 11.60 7.60 -7.13
C GLY A 108 12.04 6.58 -6.07
N LEU A 109 13.19 6.84 -5.46
CA LEU A 109 13.84 5.92 -4.51
C LEU A 109 12.93 5.56 -3.33
N PHE A 110 12.15 6.50 -2.81
CA PHE A 110 11.18 6.25 -1.74
C PHE A 110 10.14 5.20 -2.16
N PHE A 111 9.55 5.37 -3.34
CA PHE A 111 8.57 4.42 -3.86
C PHE A 111 9.19 3.03 -4.06
N LEU A 112 10.38 2.96 -4.67
CA LEU A 112 11.07 1.70 -4.91
C LEU A 112 11.43 0.98 -3.61
N LYS A 113 11.90 1.71 -2.60
CA LYS A 113 12.20 1.13 -1.27
C LYS A 113 10.96 0.65 -0.54
N LYS A 114 9.90 1.43 -0.59
CA LYS A 114 8.60 1.00 -0.04
C LYS A 114 8.11 -0.28 -0.72
N GLN A 115 8.21 -0.35 -2.05
CA GLN A 115 7.82 -1.53 -2.80
C GLN A 115 8.71 -2.74 -2.46
N GLU A 116 10.03 -2.56 -2.38
CA GLU A 116 10.97 -3.62 -2.03
C GLU A 116 10.70 -4.24 -0.65
N LEU A 117 10.39 -3.40 0.35
CA LEU A 117 10.25 -3.83 1.73
C LEU A 117 8.83 -4.28 2.08
N ILE A 118 7.81 -3.64 1.54
CA ILE A 118 6.41 -3.87 1.92
C ILE A 118 5.73 -4.88 1.00
N LYS A 119 6.02 -4.85 -0.31
CA LYS A 119 5.36 -5.75 -1.26
C LYS A 119 5.48 -7.24 -0.90
N PRO A 120 6.63 -7.78 -0.49
CA PRO A 120 6.72 -9.20 -0.12
C PRO A 120 5.81 -9.59 1.05
N LEU A 121 5.47 -8.63 1.94
CA LEU A 121 4.56 -8.85 3.06
C LEU A 121 3.11 -8.84 2.59
N GLN A 122 2.76 -7.92 1.68
CA GLN A 122 1.45 -7.90 1.03
C GLN A 122 1.21 -9.18 0.22
N ASP A 123 2.22 -9.67 -0.50
CA ASP A 123 2.14 -10.93 -1.23
C ASP A 123 1.85 -12.12 -0.30
N LYS A 124 2.49 -12.18 0.89
CA LYS A 124 2.18 -13.20 1.91
C LYS A 124 0.75 -13.13 2.42
N VAL A 125 0.23 -11.91 2.65
CA VAL A 125 -1.17 -11.72 3.05
C VAL A 125 -2.08 -12.19 1.93
N PHE A 126 -1.79 -11.85 0.67
CA PHE A 126 -2.56 -12.29 -0.48
C PHE A 126 -2.62 -13.82 -0.60
N ASP A 127 -1.48 -14.49 -0.45
CA ASP A 127 -1.41 -15.97 -0.47
C ASP A 127 -2.27 -16.59 0.65
N ALA A 128 -2.25 -16.02 1.85
CA ALA A 128 -3.09 -16.48 2.96
C ALA A 128 -4.58 -16.24 2.68
N VAL A 129 -4.94 -15.07 2.12
CA VAL A 129 -6.32 -14.76 1.70
C VAL A 129 -6.81 -15.76 0.66
N GLU A 130 -5.98 -16.10 -0.33
CA GLU A 130 -6.34 -17.08 -1.36
C GLU A 130 -6.62 -18.48 -0.74
N LYS A 131 -5.81 -18.93 0.22
CA LYS A 131 -6.02 -20.19 0.91
C LYS A 131 -7.32 -20.17 1.72
N VAL A 132 -7.57 -19.11 2.48
CA VAL A 132 -8.80 -18.92 3.26
C VAL A 132 -10.02 -18.90 2.34
N ALA A 133 -9.94 -18.20 1.21
CA ALA A 133 -11.02 -18.15 0.21
C ALA A 133 -11.36 -19.55 -0.31
N LYS A 134 -10.33 -20.32 -0.70
CA LYS A 134 -10.50 -21.70 -1.20
C LYS A 134 -11.08 -22.63 -0.13
N ALA A 135 -10.56 -22.59 1.09
CA ALA A 135 -11.02 -23.42 2.20
C ALA A 135 -12.50 -23.15 2.53
N ASN A 136 -12.94 -21.90 2.49
CA ASN A 136 -14.30 -21.49 2.82
C ASN A 136 -15.25 -21.43 1.60
N ARG A 137 -14.76 -21.77 0.40
CA ARG A 137 -15.51 -21.72 -0.86
C ARG A 137 -16.09 -20.32 -1.14
N LEU A 138 -15.28 -19.29 -0.87
CA LEU A 138 -15.64 -17.91 -1.17
C LEU A 138 -15.37 -17.63 -2.63
N ALA A 139 -16.33 -17.01 -3.31
CA ALA A 139 -16.18 -16.59 -4.69
C ALA A 139 -15.43 -15.25 -4.79
N ILE A 140 -15.62 -14.37 -3.79
CA ILE A 140 -15.04 -13.03 -3.75
C ILE A 140 -14.69 -12.71 -2.29
N ILE A 141 -13.53 -12.08 -2.09
CA ILE A 141 -13.16 -11.41 -0.84
C ILE A 141 -12.89 -9.94 -1.16
N PHE A 142 -13.52 -9.06 -0.40
CA PHE A 142 -13.29 -7.63 -0.46
C PHE A 142 -12.29 -7.21 0.61
N ASP A 143 -11.48 -6.21 0.30
CA ASP A 143 -10.60 -5.60 1.30
C ASP A 143 -11.25 -4.33 1.86
N LYS A 144 -11.51 -4.32 3.17
CA LYS A 144 -12.08 -3.18 3.89
C LYS A 144 -11.11 -2.00 3.97
N ALA A 145 -9.79 -2.27 3.96
CA ALA A 145 -8.74 -1.25 3.97
C ALA A 145 -8.48 -0.65 2.57
N GLY A 146 -9.08 -1.22 1.51
CA GLY A 146 -8.96 -0.74 0.15
C GLY A 146 -9.77 0.53 -0.13
N GLU A 147 -9.68 1.02 -1.38
CA GLU A 147 -10.42 2.21 -1.82
C GLU A 147 -11.93 1.99 -1.94
N LEU A 148 -12.39 0.74 -1.87
CA LEU A 148 -13.82 0.41 -1.95
C LEU A 148 -14.53 0.80 -0.65
N VAL A 149 -15.40 1.79 -0.72
CA VAL A 149 -16.20 2.22 0.43
C VAL A 149 -17.29 1.19 0.73
N MET A 150 -17.17 0.48 1.84
CA MET A 150 -18.20 -0.41 2.37
C MET A 150 -19.03 0.32 3.42
N MET A 151 -20.31 0.59 3.11
CA MET A 151 -21.22 1.31 4.03
C MET A 151 -21.71 0.45 5.20
N TYR A 152 -21.79 -0.86 4.99
CA TYR A 152 -22.20 -1.84 6.00
C TYR A 152 -21.54 -3.18 5.69
N THR A 153 -21.07 -3.86 6.73
CA THR A 153 -20.54 -5.22 6.67
C THR A 153 -21.13 -6.04 7.81
N ASP A 154 -21.60 -7.24 7.49
CA ASP A 154 -22.03 -8.19 8.53
C ASP A 154 -20.82 -8.93 9.07
N PRO A 155 -20.55 -8.92 10.40
CA PRO A 155 -19.38 -9.58 11.00
C PRO A 155 -19.27 -11.07 10.68
N ARG A 156 -20.35 -11.75 10.34
CA ARG A 156 -20.34 -13.17 9.93
C ARG A 156 -19.61 -13.41 8.62
N HIS A 157 -19.36 -12.34 7.85
CA HIS A 157 -18.60 -12.38 6.59
C HIS A 157 -17.18 -11.82 6.74
N ASP A 158 -16.73 -11.56 7.97
CA ASP A 158 -15.37 -11.16 8.27
C ASP A 158 -14.45 -12.39 8.32
N TYR A 159 -13.45 -12.41 7.46
CA TYR A 159 -12.45 -13.47 7.38
C TYR A 159 -11.06 -13.00 7.82
N THR A 160 -10.97 -11.82 8.44
CA THR A 160 -9.70 -11.23 8.92
C THR A 160 -8.95 -12.19 9.85
N ASP A 161 -9.65 -12.73 10.85
CA ASP A 161 -9.05 -13.62 11.85
C ASP A 161 -8.62 -14.96 11.25
N PHE A 162 -9.37 -15.49 10.28
CA PHE A 162 -8.96 -16.69 9.54
C PHE A 162 -7.65 -16.48 8.76
N VAL A 163 -7.45 -15.28 8.20
CA VAL A 163 -6.21 -14.93 7.51
C VAL A 163 -5.07 -14.77 8.53
N LEU A 164 -5.33 -14.18 9.70
CA LEU A 164 -4.35 -14.10 10.78
C LEU A 164 -3.93 -15.50 11.27
N GLU A 165 -4.87 -16.43 11.43
CA GLU A 165 -4.55 -17.84 11.77
C GLU A 165 -3.70 -18.52 10.69
N GLU A 166 -4.04 -18.34 9.40
CA GLU A 166 -3.27 -18.91 8.30
C GLU A 166 -1.83 -18.36 8.26
N LEU A 167 -1.64 -17.10 8.69
CA LEU A 167 -0.33 -16.46 8.83
C LEU A 167 0.41 -16.85 10.12
N GLY A 168 -0.23 -17.61 11.02
CA GLY A 168 0.32 -17.95 12.35
C GLY A 168 0.34 -16.77 13.33
N LEU A 169 -0.53 -15.78 13.12
CA LEU A 169 -0.67 -14.54 13.91
C LEU A 169 -1.99 -14.48 14.70
N GLY A 170 -2.82 -15.55 14.62
CA GLY A 170 -4.08 -15.64 15.34
C GLY A 170 -3.89 -15.64 16.87
N ASP A 171 -4.91 -15.18 17.61
CA ASP A 171 -4.93 -15.26 19.06
C ASP A 171 -5.22 -16.72 19.48
N PRO A 172 -4.33 -17.40 20.25
CA PRO A 172 -4.55 -18.78 20.69
C PRO A 172 -5.82 -18.97 21.55
N ASN A 173 -6.35 -17.86 22.10
CA ASN A 173 -7.55 -17.88 22.95
C ASN A 173 -8.84 -17.58 22.17
N ASP A 174 -8.72 -17.11 20.95
CA ASP A 174 -9.87 -16.80 20.09
C ASP A 174 -10.23 -18.04 19.27
N LYS A 175 -11.26 -18.77 19.74
CA LYS A 175 -11.78 -19.92 19.00
C LYS A 175 -12.68 -19.40 17.88
N ILE A 176 -12.10 -19.13 16.73
CA ILE A 176 -12.87 -18.79 15.52
C ILE A 176 -13.76 -20.00 15.21
N LYS A 177 -15.07 -19.79 15.30
CA LYS A 177 -16.04 -20.79 14.85
C LYS A 177 -16.32 -20.55 13.37
N PRO A 178 -16.23 -21.62 12.54
CA PRO A 178 -16.63 -21.56 11.15
C PRO A 178 -18.12 -21.29 10.98
#